data_1297b93e601286f7d0511f5eb4755a3e
#
_entry.id   1297b93e601286f7d0511f5eb4755a3e
#
_cell.length_a   1.000
_cell.length_b   1.000
_cell.length_c   1.000
_cell.angle_alpha   90.00
_cell.angle_beta   90.00
_cell.angle_gamma   90.00
#
_symmetry.space_group_name_H-M   'P 1'
#
loop_
_entity.id
_entity.type
_entity.pdbx_description
1 polymer ?
#
loop_
_entity_poly.entity_id
_entity_poly.type
_entity_poly.pdbx_seq_one_letter_code
_entity_poly.pdbx_strand_id
1 'polypeptide(L)'
;MTSLRLGTRGSPLALWQAERVAAEIHAGSGDSCELVVIKTTGDRLTDVSLSTVGGKNVFVKEIERALQQGDIDLAVHSAKDMPAELPDGLAIPAVLPREDARDAVVLPAGAAPLPELPTCELGNAFGQMPRIGSGSVRRVAQLSRAWPTARFRLIRGNVDTRLRKLDTGDYDLIILAAAGLKRLGYHDRISAAIDLDTCVPAPGQGIIAIETRADDPETIGRLEPLNDAPTAGALMAERAVVARLGGGCQVPIGAFAERLGDRLTLRAVVASLDGSRVLRREGAEAATDPRALGVAVAESLLEDGAGLLLEQAKTATTTERSTP
;
A
#
# COMPACT_ATOMS: atom_id res chain seq x y z
N MET A 1 23.43 15.18 21.18
CA MET A 1 22.07 14.87 20.75
C MET A 1 21.73 15.79 19.59
N THR A 2 21.50 15.24 18.44
CA THR A 2 21.10 16.01 17.25
C THR A 2 19.60 15.94 17.12
N SER A 3 18.94 17.00 16.68
CA SER A 3 17.52 16.98 16.37
C SER A 3 17.36 16.77 14.85
N LEU A 4 16.71 15.67 14.45
CA LEU A 4 16.41 15.37 13.06
C LEU A 4 15.02 15.93 12.68
N ARG A 5 14.90 16.57 11.53
CA ARG A 5 13.62 17.03 11.01
C ARG A 5 12.95 15.90 10.22
N LEU A 6 11.87 15.38 10.77
CA LEU A 6 11.14 14.23 10.22
C LEU A 6 9.90 14.70 9.50
N GLY A 7 9.91 14.60 8.17
CA GLY A 7 8.77 14.96 7.31
C GLY A 7 7.69 13.90 7.28
N THR A 8 6.42 14.31 7.38
CA THR A 8 5.26 13.43 7.33
C THR A 8 4.02 14.15 6.85
N ARG A 9 2.98 13.40 6.46
CA ARG A 9 1.64 13.96 6.19
C ARG A 9 0.88 14.20 7.48
N GLY A 10 -0.15 15.05 7.42
CA GLY A 10 -0.98 15.38 8.57
C GLY A 10 -2.12 14.39 8.86
N SER A 11 -2.24 13.24 8.18
CA SER A 11 -3.28 12.28 8.50
C SER A 11 -2.96 11.52 9.80
N PRO A 12 -3.98 11.08 10.58
CA PRO A 12 -3.75 10.34 11.83
C PRO A 12 -2.81 9.14 11.67
N LEU A 13 -2.96 8.37 10.58
CA LEU A 13 -2.09 7.23 10.31
C LEU A 13 -0.65 7.65 10.00
N ALA A 14 -0.45 8.74 9.24
CA ALA A 14 0.88 9.23 8.91
C ALA A 14 1.59 9.78 10.15
N LEU A 15 0.89 10.51 11.00
CA LEU A 15 1.43 11.00 12.27
C LEU A 15 1.82 9.84 13.18
N TRP A 16 0.96 8.84 13.35
CA TRP A 16 1.30 7.64 14.12
C TRP A 16 2.56 6.94 13.60
N GLN A 17 2.70 6.83 12.27
CA GLN A 17 3.90 6.22 11.66
C GLN A 17 5.17 7.05 11.93
N ALA A 18 5.07 8.37 11.84
CA ALA A 18 6.18 9.29 12.11
C ALA A 18 6.59 9.25 13.59
N GLU A 19 5.63 9.28 14.51
CA GLU A 19 5.86 9.17 15.95
C GLU A 19 6.52 7.82 16.31
N ARG A 20 6.10 6.73 15.65
CA ARG A 20 6.73 5.41 15.84
C ARG A 20 8.19 5.42 15.39
N VAL A 21 8.51 5.98 14.22
CA VAL A 21 9.89 6.09 13.75
C VAL A 21 10.73 6.99 14.67
N ALA A 22 10.18 8.13 15.09
CA ALA A 22 10.86 9.02 16.03
C ALA A 22 11.19 8.32 17.37
N ALA A 23 10.26 7.51 17.89
CA ALA A 23 10.48 6.72 19.10
C ALA A 23 11.57 5.65 18.91
N GLU A 24 11.63 4.98 17.78
CA GLU A 24 12.69 3.99 17.48
C GLU A 24 14.06 4.65 17.34
N ILE A 25 14.15 5.82 16.66
CA ILE A 25 15.38 6.60 16.57
C ILE A 25 15.85 7.00 17.97
N HIS A 26 14.95 7.53 18.80
CA HIS A 26 15.28 7.93 20.16
C HIS A 26 15.77 6.75 21.01
N ALA A 27 15.10 5.62 20.90
CA ALA A 27 15.48 4.40 21.64
C ALA A 27 16.86 3.86 21.20
N GLY A 28 17.21 3.97 19.89
CA GLY A 28 18.45 3.44 19.35
C GLY A 28 19.65 4.36 19.54
N SER A 29 19.51 5.67 19.28
CA SER A 29 20.62 6.63 19.27
C SER A 29 20.54 7.73 20.34
N GLY A 30 19.37 7.89 20.99
CA GLY A 30 19.08 9.01 21.88
C GLY A 30 18.83 10.34 21.16
N ASP A 31 18.81 10.36 19.82
CA ASP A 31 18.49 11.55 19.05
C ASP A 31 17.01 11.90 19.16
N SER A 32 16.68 13.17 19.03
CA SER A 32 15.31 13.66 18.99
C SER A 32 14.87 13.89 17.54
N CYS A 33 13.54 13.78 17.29
CA CYS A 33 12.95 14.13 16.02
C CYS A 33 11.95 15.25 16.18
N GLU A 34 12.08 16.29 15.34
CA GLU A 34 11.07 17.32 15.14
C GLU A 34 10.15 16.89 13.98
N LEU A 35 8.86 16.71 14.25
CA LEU A 35 7.89 16.34 13.22
C LEU A 35 7.51 17.56 12.37
N VAL A 36 7.81 17.51 11.08
CA VAL A 36 7.47 18.53 10.09
C VAL A 36 6.30 18.03 9.25
N VAL A 37 5.10 18.59 9.51
CA VAL A 37 3.89 18.21 8.77
C VAL A 37 3.82 18.91 7.42
N ILE A 38 3.87 18.15 6.34
CA ILE A 38 3.83 18.63 4.96
C ILE A 38 2.47 18.32 4.34
N LYS A 39 1.77 19.36 3.88
CA LYS A 39 0.49 19.22 3.16
C LYS A 39 0.74 18.81 1.72
N THR A 40 0.27 17.62 1.34
CA THR A 40 0.41 17.12 -0.02
C THR A 40 -0.80 17.46 -0.90
N THR A 41 -0.61 17.37 -2.22
CA THR A 41 -1.72 17.53 -3.19
C THR A 41 -2.81 16.50 -2.93
N GLY A 42 -2.46 15.27 -2.55
CA GLY A 42 -3.44 14.23 -2.20
C GLY A 42 -4.28 14.55 -0.96
N ASP A 43 -3.74 15.31 -0.01
CA ASP A 43 -4.48 15.76 1.19
C ASP A 43 -5.48 16.90 0.89
N ARG A 44 -5.22 17.68 -0.16
CA ARG A 44 -6.11 18.78 -0.60
C ARG A 44 -7.29 18.31 -1.44
N LEU A 45 -7.14 17.16 -2.11
CA LEU A 45 -8.11 16.64 -3.09
C LEU A 45 -8.90 15.47 -2.50
N THR A 46 -9.63 15.72 -1.42
CA THR A 46 -10.41 14.70 -0.70
C THR A 46 -11.58 14.14 -1.50
N ASP A 47 -12.16 14.93 -2.42
CA ASP A 47 -13.43 14.62 -3.10
C ASP A 47 -13.25 14.23 -4.59
N VAL A 48 -12.05 14.40 -5.14
CA VAL A 48 -11.77 14.11 -6.56
C VAL A 48 -11.10 12.75 -6.71
N SER A 49 -11.46 11.96 -7.73
CA SER A 49 -10.82 10.68 -8.01
C SER A 49 -9.31 10.86 -8.23
N LEU A 50 -8.47 9.99 -7.62
CA LEU A 50 -7.02 10.00 -7.88
C LEU A 50 -6.72 9.78 -9.37
N SER A 51 -7.63 9.09 -10.09
CA SER A 51 -7.54 8.94 -11.54
C SER A 51 -7.69 10.26 -12.29
N THR A 52 -8.46 11.20 -11.76
CA THR A 52 -8.73 12.50 -12.40
C THR A 52 -7.58 13.51 -12.18
N VAL A 53 -6.83 13.38 -11.09
CA VAL A 53 -5.80 14.35 -10.68
C VAL A 53 -4.45 14.14 -11.39
N GLY A 54 -4.34 13.18 -12.29
CA GLY A 54 -3.10 12.94 -13.06
C GLY A 54 -1.94 12.34 -12.25
N GLY A 55 -2.25 11.78 -11.08
CA GLY A 55 -1.29 11.70 -10.03
C GLY A 55 -0.51 10.42 -9.87
N LYS A 56 0.62 10.32 -10.54
CA LYS A 56 1.76 9.63 -9.91
C LYS A 56 2.21 10.50 -8.74
N ASN A 57 2.39 9.90 -7.54
CA ASN A 57 3.06 10.52 -6.39
C ASN A 57 2.34 11.69 -5.69
N VAL A 58 1.00 11.80 -5.78
CA VAL A 58 0.24 12.92 -5.15
C VAL A 58 0.38 12.98 -3.61
N PHE A 59 0.88 11.93 -2.97
CA PHE A 59 1.07 11.86 -1.53
C PHE A 59 2.52 11.99 -1.07
N VAL A 60 3.49 11.97 -2.01
CA VAL A 60 4.92 11.93 -1.66
C VAL A 60 5.72 13.08 -2.28
N LYS A 61 5.29 13.63 -3.42
CA LYS A 61 6.05 14.61 -4.20
C LYS A 61 6.50 15.84 -3.42
N GLU A 62 5.65 16.40 -2.59
CA GLU A 62 5.98 17.58 -1.78
C GLU A 62 6.97 17.23 -0.66
N ILE A 63 6.91 16.00 -0.15
CA ILE A 63 7.82 15.49 0.89
C ILE A 63 9.20 15.20 0.26
N GLU A 64 9.23 14.51 -0.89
CA GLU A 64 10.45 14.25 -1.67
C GLU A 64 11.17 15.57 -2.03
N ARG A 65 10.40 16.60 -2.42
CA ARG A 65 10.95 17.93 -2.69
C ARG A 65 11.55 18.57 -1.43
N ALA A 66 10.90 18.45 -0.27
CA ALA A 66 11.43 18.98 0.98
C ALA A 66 12.74 18.26 1.40
N LEU A 67 12.84 16.94 1.15
CA LEU A 67 14.11 16.20 1.32
C LEU A 67 15.22 16.74 0.41
N GLN A 68 14.93 16.88 -0.89
CA GLN A 68 15.91 17.38 -1.88
C GLN A 68 16.35 18.81 -1.61
N GLN A 69 15.47 19.67 -1.02
CA GLN A 69 15.77 21.03 -0.65
C GLN A 69 16.50 21.17 0.71
N GLY A 70 16.57 20.06 1.46
CA GLY A 70 17.19 20.08 2.80
C GLY A 70 16.28 20.72 3.86
N ASP A 71 14.98 20.87 3.60
CA ASP A 71 14.02 21.37 4.59
C ASP A 71 13.74 20.34 5.68
N ILE A 72 13.88 19.06 5.36
CA ILE A 72 13.79 17.91 6.25
C ILE A 72 14.98 16.97 6.03
N ASP A 73 15.29 16.13 7.04
CA ASP A 73 16.43 15.22 7.01
C ASP A 73 16.00 13.80 6.63
N LEU A 74 14.80 13.40 7.06
CA LEU A 74 14.18 12.13 6.70
C LEU A 74 12.69 12.31 6.53
N ALA A 75 12.06 11.36 5.83
CA ALA A 75 10.61 11.31 5.62
C ALA A 75 10.06 9.92 5.94
N VAL A 76 8.83 9.85 6.45
CA VAL A 76 8.17 8.60 6.79
C VAL A 76 6.94 8.39 5.92
N HIS A 77 6.87 7.21 5.31
CA HIS A 77 5.83 6.85 4.36
C HIS A 77 5.22 5.46 4.65
N SER A 78 3.96 5.29 4.29
CA SER A 78 3.46 3.95 3.97
C SER A 78 4.09 3.52 2.65
N ALA A 79 4.89 2.46 2.63
CA ALA A 79 5.67 2.06 1.44
C ALA A 79 4.81 1.84 0.19
N LYS A 80 3.56 1.39 0.35
CA LYS A 80 2.60 1.21 -0.75
C LYS A 80 2.18 2.49 -1.48
N ASP A 81 2.38 3.65 -0.85
CA ASP A 81 2.01 4.95 -1.42
C ASP A 81 3.20 5.59 -2.15
N MET A 82 4.41 5.01 -2.04
CA MET A 82 5.62 5.44 -2.71
C MET A 82 5.66 4.97 -4.18
N PRO A 83 6.35 5.71 -5.06
CA PRO A 83 6.60 5.27 -6.43
C PRO A 83 7.48 4.01 -6.45
N ALA A 84 7.35 3.19 -7.52
CA ALA A 84 8.19 2.01 -7.69
C ALA A 84 9.67 2.37 -7.85
N GLU A 85 9.95 3.48 -8.52
CA GLU A 85 11.28 4.08 -8.65
C GLU A 85 11.28 5.42 -7.91
N LEU A 86 12.30 5.65 -7.10
CA LEU A 86 12.49 6.91 -6.39
C LEU A 86 13.04 7.98 -7.33
N PRO A 87 12.79 9.26 -7.06
CA PRO A 87 13.52 10.34 -7.70
C PRO A 87 15.04 10.20 -7.46
N ASP A 88 15.83 10.66 -8.43
CA ASP A 88 17.28 10.70 -8.29
C ASP A 88 17.70 11.47 -7.04
N GLY A 89 18.70 10.94 -6.35
CA GLY A 89 19.24 11.54 -5.13
C GLY A 89 18.47 11.17 -3.85
N LEU A 90 17.45 10.34 -3.93
CA LEU A 90 16.72 9.82 -2.75
C LEU A 90 16.93 8.31 -2.57
N ALA A 91 16.86 7.85 -1.34
CA ALA A 91 17.02 6.45 -0.96
C ALA A 91 16.06 6.05 0.17
N ILE A 92 15.83 4.74 0.32
CA ILE A 92 15.15 4.14 1.46
C ILE A 92 16.20 3.35 2.26
N PRO A 93 16.91 3.98 3.21
CA PRO A 93 17.93 3.30 4.00
C PRO A 93 17.36 2.31 5.00
N ALA A 94 16.13 2.51 5.45
CA ALA A 94 15.52 1.64 6.45
C ALA A 94 14.01 1.47 6.23
N VAL A 95 13.52 0.29 6.63
CA VAL A 95 12.11 -0.03 6.78
C VAL A 95 11.89 -0.70 8.13
N LEU A 96 10.74 -0.43 8.76
CA LEU A 96 10.38 -1.10 9.99
C LEU A 96 9.78 -2.49 9.72
N PRO A 97 9.77 -3.41 10.71
CA PRO A 97 9.11 -4.71 10.60
C PRO A 97 7.69 -4.58 10.07
N ARG A 98 7.36 -5.47 9.14
CA ARG A 98 6.08 -5.45 8.43
C ARG A 98 4.92 -5.79 9.36
N GLU A 99 3.89 -4.96 9.37
CA GLU A 99 2.59 -5.28 9.96
C GLU A 99 1.76 -6.10 8.95
N ASP A 100 0.66 -6.73 9.41
CA ASP A 100 -0.23 -7.54 8.59
C ASP A 100 -0.55 -6.89 7.23
N ALA A 101 -0.01 -7.48 6.17
CA ALA A 101 -0.13 -6.97 4.81
C ALA A 101 -1.52 -7.19 4.20
N ARG A 102 -2.36 -8.05 4.80
CA ARG A 102 -3.66 -8.42 4.24
C ARG A 102 -4.61 -7.24 4.18
N ASP A 103 -5.57 -7.37 3.28
CA ASP A 103 -6.74 -6.53 3.30
C ASP A 103 -7.74 -7.08 4.33
N ALA A 104 -8.57 -6.22 4.88
CA ALA A 104 -9.54 -6.57 5.90
C ALA A 104 -10.96 -6.20 5.44
N VAL A 105 -11.90 -7.11 5.65
CA VAL A 105 -13.33 -6.83 5.64
C VAL A 105 -13.68 -6.11 6.94
N VAL A 106 -14.40 -5.01 6.82
CA VAL A 106 -14.91 -4.24 7.96
C VAL A 106 -16.41 -4.10 7.79
N LEU A 107 -17.16 -4.62 8.75
CA LEU A 107 -18.62 -4.49 8.86
C LEU A 107 -19.00 -3.24 9.67
N PRO A 108 -20.24 -2.76 9.58
CA PRO A 108 -20.78 -1.73 10.48
C PRO A 108 -20.59 -2.10 11.94
N ALA A 109 -20.44 -1.10 12.80
CA ALA A 109 -20.34 -1.31 14.25
C ALA A 109 -21.57 -2.07 14.77
N GLY A 110 -21.32 -3.10 15.59
CA GLY A 110 -22.40 -3.95 16.14
C GLY A 110 -22.98 -4.98 15.18
N ALA A 111 -22.45 -5.13 13.96
CA ALA A 111 -22.85 -6.20 13.04
C ALA A 111 -22.53 -7.59 13.64
N ALA A 112 -23.31 -8.59 13.24
CA ALA A 112 -23.04 -9.98 13.60
C ALA A 112 -21.67 -10.44 13.04
N PRO A 113 -20.94 -11.31 13.75
CA PRO A 113 -19.71 -11.89 13.25
C PRO A 113 -19.92 -12.62 11.90
N LEU A 114 -18.88 -12.57 11.05
CA LEU A 114 -18.89 -13.35 9.83
C LEU A 114 -18.74 -14.84 10.12
N PRO A 115 -19.32 -15.72 9.27
CA PRO A 115 -19.10 -17.14 9.37
C PRO A 115 -17.63 -17.49 9.16
N GLU A 116 -17.16 -18.57 9.78
CA GLU A 116 -15.83 -19.12 9.52
C GLU A 116 -15.80 -19.84 8.16
N LEU A 117 -15.57 -19.08 7.12
CA LEU A 117 -15.47 -19.55 5.73
C LEU A 117 -14.17 -19.03 5.10
N PRO A 118 -13.63 -19.74 4.08
CA PRO A 118 -12.60 -19.16 3.22
C PRO A 118 -13.04 -17.80 2.69
N THR A 119 -12.15 -16.81 2.67
CA THR A 119 -12.57 -15.45 2.32
C THR A 119 -13.07 -15.29 0.90
N CYS A 120 -12.71 -16.17 -0.03
CA CYS A 120 -13.30 -16.24 -1.36
C CYS A 120 -14.80 -16.60 -1.35
N GLU A 121 -15.29 -17.27 -0.31
CA GLU A 121 -16.70 -17.69 -0.15
C GLU A 121 -17.54 -16.69 0.63
N LEU A 122 -16.93 -15.72 1.31
CA LEU A 122 -17.63 -14.70 2.12
C LEU A 122 -18.60 -13.85 1.28
N GLY A 123 -18.41 -13.75 -0.02
CA GLY A 123 -19.34 -13.02 -0.91
C GLY A 123 -20.80 -13.42 -0.74
N ASN A 124 -21.05 -14.70 -0.46
CA ASN A 124 -22.41 -15.23 -0.24
C ASN A 124 -22.97 -14.84 1.14
N ALA A 125 -22.11 -14.58 2.11
CA ALA A 125 -22.50 -14.19 3.47
C ALA A 125 -22.92 -12.72 3.57
N PHE A 126 -22.55 -11.89 2.59
CA PHE A 126 -22.83 -10.44 2.60
C PHE A 126 -24.23 -10.08 2.08
N GLY A 127 -25.08 -11.09 1.76
CA GLY A 127 -26.41 -10.89 1.21
C GLY A 127 -26.43 -10.70 -0.31
N GLN A 128 -27.62 -10.34 -0.83
CA GLN A 128 -27.78 -10.11 -2.27
C GLN A 128 -27.25 -8.74 -2.67
N MET A 129 -26.29 -8.70 -3.59
CA MET A 129 -25.69 -7.47 -4.15
C MET A 129 -25.16 -6.47 -3.10
N PRO A 130 -24.27 -6.87 -2.19
CA PRO A 130 -23.77 -6.00 -1.13
C PRO A 130 -23.03 -4.80 -1.70
N ARG A 131 -23.23 -3.63 -1.09
CA ARG A 131 -22.54 -2.38 -1.41
C ARG A 131 -21.20 -2.37 -0.70
N ILE A 132 -20.10 -2.58 -1.43
CA ILE A 132 -18.76 -2.68 -0.88
C ILE A 132 -17.97 -1.39 -1.15
N GLY A 133 -17.55 -0.71 -0.09
CA GLY A 133 -16.72 0.50 -0.20
C GLY A 133 -15.24 0.15 -0.44
N SER A 134 -14.70 0.55 -1.59
CA SER A 134 -13.27 0.46 -1.89
C SER A 134 -12.82 1.58 -2.82
N GLY A 135 -11.67 2.21 -2.52
CA GLY A 135 -11.02 3.18 -3.41
C GLY A 135 -9.82 2.59 -4.15
N SER A 136 -9.62 1.27 -4.10
CA SER A 136 -8.47 0.59 -4.71
C SER A 136 -8.90 -0.26 -5.89
N VAL A 137 -8.42 0.09 -7.08
CA VAL A 137 -8.66 -0.69 -8.31
C VAL A 137 -8.16 -2.13 -8.18
N ARG A 138 -7.04 -2.35 -7.48
CA ARG A 138 -6.49 -3.68 -7.19
C ARG A 138 -7.49 -4.55 -6.40
N ARG A 139 -8.07 -3.99 -5.34
CA ARG A 139 -9.07 -4.69 -4.52
C ARG A 139 -10.32 -4.99 -5.32
N VAL A 140 -10.85 -3.97 -5.98
CA VAL A 140 -12.06 -4.12 -6.80
C VAL A 140 -11.87 -5.23 -7.83
N ALA A 141 -10.80 -5.19 -8.61
CA ALA A 141 -10.54 -6.18 -9.66
C ALA A 141 -10.47 -7.62 -9.12
N GLN A 142 -9.71 -7.86 -8.04
CA GLN A 142 -9.57 -9.21 -7.49
C GLN A 142 -10.85 -9.70 -6.79
N LEU A 143 -11.49 -8.82 -6.00
CA LEU A 143 -12.67 -9.18 -5.22
C LEU A 143 -13.95 -9.26 -6.07
N SER A 144 -14.05 -8.55 -7.20
CA SER A 144 -15.15 -8.75 -8.15
C SER A 144 -15.18 -10.16 -8.72
N ARG A 145 -14.01 -10.78 -8.89
CA ARG A 145 -13.92 -12.20 -9.28
C ARG A 145 -14.32 -13.14 -8.15
N ALA A 146 -13.86 -12.88 -6.93
CA ALA A 146 -14.18 -13.72 -5.76
C ALA A 146 -15.64 -13.56 -5.31
N TRP A 147 -16.19 -12.34 -5.42
CA TRP A 147 -17.54 -11.99 -4.97
C TRP A 147 -18.35 -11.38 -6.11
N PRO A 148 -18.83 -12.18 -7.07
CA PRO A 148 -19.41 -11.69 -8.33
C PRO A 148 -20.75 -10.94 -8.16
N THR A 149 -21.45 -11.13 -7.04
CA THR A 149 -22.69 -10.40 -6.73
C THR A 149 -22.44 -9.03 -6.10
N ALA A 150 -21.21 -8.74 -5.68
CA ALA A 150 -20.86 -7.50 -4.98
C ALA A 150 -20.95 -6.27 -5.87
N ARG A 151 -21.40 -5.15 -5.28
CA ARG A 151 -21.44 -3.83 -5.92
C ARG A 151 -20.40 -2.92 -5.30
N PHE A 152 -19.26 -2.82 -5.97
CA PHE A 152 -18.17 -1.95 -5.50
C PHE A 152 -18.52 -0.49 -5.75
N ARG A 153 -18.33 0.35 -4.72
CA ARG A 153 -18.53 1.80 -4.76
C ARG A 153 -17.29 2.50 -4.23
N LEU A 154 -16.96 3.62 -4.86
CA LEU A 154 -15.82 4.43 -4.44
C LEU A 154 -16.04 4.97 -3.02
N ILE A 155 -15.08 4.73 -2.13
CA ILE A 155 -15.02 5.36 -0.81
C ILE A 155 -13.71 6.14 -0.66
N ARG A 156 -13.80 7.36 -0.15
CA ARG A 156 -12.69 8.29 0.07
C ARG A 156 -12.64 8.78 1.50
N GLY A 157 -11.49 9.36 1.87
CA GLY A 157 -11.18 9.86 3.19
C GLY A 157 -10.10 9.03 3.90
N ASN A 158 -9.70 9.48 5.09
CA ASN A 158 -8.85 8.69 5.98
C ASN A 158 -9.63 7.51 6.60
N VAL A 159 -8.99 6.71 7.43
CA VAL A 159 -9.61 5.51 8.05
C VAL A 159 -10.86 5.90 8.83
N ASP A 160 -10.78 6.91 9.69
CA ASP A 160 -11.90 7.36 10.54
C ASP A 160 -13.11 7.82 9.72
N THR A 161 -12.85 8.59 8.65
CA THR A 161 -13.89 9.05 7.74
C THR A 161 -14.60 7.89 7.05
N ARG A 162 -13.84 6.85 6.64
CA ARG A 162 -14.41 5.67 5.98
C ARG A 162 -15.22 4.81 6.95
N LEU A 163 -14.72 4.63 8.19
CA LEU A 163 -15.45 3.92 9.24
C LEU A 163 -16.77 4.65 9.54
N ARG A 164 -16.76 5.98 9.67
CA ARG A 164 -17.99 6.75 9.88
C ARG A 164 -18.98 6.58 8.72
N LYS A 165 -18.54 6.65 7.45
CA LYS A 165 -19.40 6.42 6.28
C LYS A 165 -20.00 5.00 6.26
N LEU A 166 -19.25 4.00 6.74
CA LEU A 166 -19.76 2.65 6.92
C LEU A 166 -20.85 2.62 7.99
N ASP A 167 -20.57 3.18 9.16
CA ASP A 167 -21.48 3.14 10.31
C ASP A 167 -22.75 3.98 10.10
N THR A 168 -22.74 4.96 9.18
CA THR A 168 -23.95 5.70 8.75
C THR A 168 -24.76 5.00 7.66
N GLY A 169 -24.35 3.80 7.21
CA GLY A 169 -25.10 2.98 6.27
C GLY A 169 -24.92 3.29 4.78
N ASP A 170 -23.90 4.07 4.43
CA ASP A 170 -23.55 4.34 3.01
C ASP A 170 -23.11 3.05 2.29
N TYR A 171 -22.55 2.10 3.04
CA TYR A 171 -22.01 0.81 2.59
C TYR A 171 -22.47 -0.32 3.51
N ASP A 172 -22.54 -1.53 2.98
CA ASP A 172 -22.82 -2.73 3.78
C ASP A 172 -21.54 -3.30 4.41
N LEU A 173 -20.42 -3.07 3.75
CA LEU A 173 -19.05 -3.30 4.26
C LEU A 173 -18.03 -2.45 3.50
N ILE A 174 -16.84 -2.33 4.06
CA ILE A 174 -15.70 -1.68 3.40
C ILE A 174 -14.46 -2.54 3.46
N ILE A 175 -13.54 -2.34 2.50
CA ILE A 175 -12.26 -3.05 2.47
C ILE A 175 -11.13 -2.07 2.77
N LEU A 176 -10.40 -2.33 3.86
CA LEU A 176 -9.26 -1.53 4.31
C LEU A 176 -8.00 -2.40 4.43
N ALA A 177 -6.83 -1.78 4.60
CA ALA A 177 -5.61 -2.51 4.95
C ALA A 177 -5.62 -2.82 6.45
N ALA A 178 -5.41 -4.07 6.84
CA ALA A 178 -5.37 -4.50 8.24
C ALA A 178 -4.33 -3.71 9.04
N ALA A 179 -3.13 -3.48 8.48
CA ALA A 179 -2.08 -2.69 9.11
C ALA A 179 -2.53 -1.29 9.51
N GLY A 180 -3.33 -0.61 8.68
CA GLY A 180 -3.83 0.73 8.99
C GLY A 180 -4.81 0.74 10.16
N LEU A 181 -5.71 -0.25 10.20
CA LEU A 181 -6.65 -0.43 11.31
C LEU A 181 -5.94 -0.73 12.62
N LYS A 182 -4.98 -1.68 12.60
CA LYS A 182 -4.21 -2.07 13.77
C LYS A 182 -3.42 -0.89 14.35
N ARG A 183 -2.72 -0.12 13.51
CA ARG A 183 -1.92 1.05 13.93
C ARG A 183 -2.75 2.14 14.59
N LEU A 184 -3.99 2.31 14.17
CA LEU A 184 -4.92 3.28 14.75
C LEU A 184 -5.75 2.71 15.91
N GLY A 185 -5.46 1.49 16.37
CA GLY A 185 -6.18 0.87 17.51
C GLY A 185 -7.55 0.30 17.15
N TYR A 186 -7.88 0.16 15.87
CA TYR A 186 -9.16 -0.39 15.38
C TYR A 186 -9.11 -1.92 15.17
N HIS A 187 -8.44 -2.66 16.05
CA HIS A 187 -8.32 -4.12 15.93
C HIS A 187 -9.70 -4.80 15.88
N ASP A 188 -10.61 -4.35 16.75
CA ASP A 188 -11.96 -4.92 16.89
C ASP A 188 -12.88 -4.63 15.68
N ARG A 189 -12.45 -3.73 14.77
CA ARG A 189 -13.19 -3.43 13.54
C ARG A 189 -12.81 -4.35 12.38
N ILE A 190 -11.81 -5.21 12.54
CA ILE A 190 -11.43 -6.21 11.55
C ILE A 190 -12.37 -7.40 11.68
N SER A 191 -13.37 -7.47 10.81
CA SER A 191 -14.36 -8.57 10.79
C SER A 191 -13.79 -9.84 10.20
N ALA A 192 -12.93 -9.74 9.19
CA ALA A 192 -12.12 -10.83 8.64
C ALA A 192 -10.88 -10.27 7.93
N ALA A 193 -9.74 -10.95 8.04
CA ALA A 193 -8.58 -10.70 7.21
C ALA A 193 -8.68 -11.52 5.92
N ILE A 194 -8.55 -10.88 4.76
CA ILE A 194 -8.71 -11.53 3.46
C ILE A 194 -7.45 -12.33 3.13
N ASP A 195 -7.62 -13.60 2.79
CA ASP A 195 -6.51 -14.49 2.43
C ASP A 195 -5.77 -13.98 1.20
N LEU A 196 -4.46 -14.23 1.16
CA LEU A 196 -3.59 -13.85 0.05
C LEU A 196 -4.01 -14.50 -1.28
N ASP A 197 -4.65 -15.67 -1.22
CA ASP A 197 -5.18 -16.36 -2.40
C ASP A 197 -6.44 -15.67 -2.94
N THR A 198 -7.20 -15.01 -2.10
CA THR A 198 -8.38 -14.23 -2.50
C THR A 198 -7.98 -12.84 -3.00
N CYS A 199 -7.10 -12.15 -2.29
CA CYS A 199 -6.66 -10.81 -2.67
C CYS A 199 -5.18 -10.57 -2.30
N VAL A 200 -4.30 -10.60 -3.30
CA VAL A 200 -2.89 -10.26 -3.13
C VAL A 200 -2.78 -8.77 -2.77
N PRO A 201 -2.04 -8.42 -1.69
CA PRO A 201 -1.90 -7.05 -1.20
C PRO A 201 -1.28 -6.08 -2.22
N ALA A 202 -1.39 -4.78 -1.93
CA ALA A 202 -0.60 -3.79 -2.65
C ALA A 202 0.89 -3.95 -2.31
N PRO A 203 1.80 -3.75 -3.28
CA PRO A 203 3.23 -3.74 -3.02
C PRO A 203 3.58 -2.79 -1.87
N GLY A 204 4.34 -3.25 -0.89
CA GLY A 204 4.69 -2.47 0.31
C GLY A 204 3.57 -2.30 1.33
N GLN A 205 2.41 -2.95 1.18
CA GLN A 205 1.34 -2.85 2.17
C GLN A 205 1.80 -3.43 3.52
N GLY A 206 1.56 -2.69 4.61
CA GLY A 206 2.00 -3.03 5.96
C GLY A 206 3.40 -2.52 6.31
N ILE A 207 4.18 -1.99 5.37
CA ILE A 207 5.55 -1.52 5.58
C ILE A 207 5.57 -0.01 5.81
N ILE A 208 6.32 0.43 6.83
CA ILE A 208 6.74 1.82 7.04
C ILE A 208 8.12 1.96 6.41
N ALA A 209 8.26 2.85 5.44
CA ALA A 209 9.53 3.18 4.81
C ALA A 209 10.03 4.53 5.28
N ILE A 210 11.34 4.61 5.51
CA ILE A 210 12.05 5.83 5.87
C ILE A 210 12.88 6.25 4.65
N GLU A 211 12.66 7.45 4.16
CA GLU A 211 13.31 8.00 2.98
C GLU A 211 14.25 9.13 3.37
N THR A 212 15.41 9.23 2.72
CA THR A 212 16.41 10.26 2.94
C THR A 212 17.06 10.68 1.62
N ARG A 213 17.91 11.71 1.66
CA ARG A 213 18.87 11.96 0.59
C ARG A 213 19.87 10.81 0.52
N ALA A 214 20.21 10.37 -0.69
CA ALA A 214 21.14 9.28 -0.92
C ALA A 214 22.62 9.68 -0.61
N ASP A 215 22.91 10.97 -0.61
CA ASP A 215 24.21 11.57 -0.33
C ASP A 215 24.36 12.08 1.12
N ASP A 216 23.50 11.65 2.03
CA ASP A 216 23.54 12.00 3.46
C ASP A 216 23.94 10.79 4.32
N PRO A 217 25.24 10.42 4.36
CA PRO A 217 25.71 9.24 5.08
C PRO A 217 25.50 9.34 6.60
N GLU A 218 25.45 10.56 7.13
CA GLU A 218 25.22 10.77 8.57
C GLU A 218 23.81 10.37 8.96
N THR A 219 22.79 10.85 8.25
CA THR A 219 21.41 10.46 8.49
C THR A 219 21.19 8.97 8.18
N ILE A 220 21.75 8.45 7.08
CA ILE A 220 21.66 7.02 6.71
C ILE A 220 22.22 6.15 7.82
N GLY A 221 23.42 6.44 8.34
CA GLY A 221 24.04 5.65 9.40
C GLY A 221 23.25 5.62 10.72
N ARG A 222 22.48 6.67 11.01
CA ARG A 222 21.56 6.70 12.18
C ARG A 222 20.32 5.84 12.01
N LEU A 223 19.89 5.64 10.76
CA LEU A 223 18.67 4.88 10.41
C LEU A 223 18.96 3.40 10.16
N GLU A 224 20.20 3.05 9.79
CA GLU A 224 20.60 1.67 9.48
C GLU A 224 20.23 0.65 10.59
N PRO A 225 20.40 0.95 11.90
CA PRO A 225 20.00 0.03 12.97
C PRO A 225 18.48 -0.25 13.03
N LEU A 226 17.66 0.61 12.44
CA LEU A 226 16.20 0.43 12.39
C LEU A 226 15.77 -0.48 11.25
N ASN A 227 16.66 -0.79 10.31
CA ASN A 227 16.30 -1.51 9.11
C ASN A 227 16.04 -2.99 9.40
N ASP A 228 14.80 -3.42 9.18
CA ASP A 228 14.41 -4.83 9.18
C ASP A 228 14.77 -5.48 7.84
N ALA A 229 15.86 -6.20 7.80
CA ALA A 229 16.40 -6.79 6.57
C ALA A 229 15.43 -7.74 5.86
N PRO A 230 14.63 -8.62 6.55
CA PRO A 230 13.60 -9.42 5.91
C PRO A 230 12.54 -8.56 5.20
N THR A 231 12.05 -7.52 5.86
CA THR A 231 11.06 -6.59 5.29
C THR A 231 11.65 -5.77 4.12
N ALA A 232 12.91 -5.33 4.22
CA ALA A 232 13.60 -4.62 3.15
C ALA A 232 13.72 -5.49 1.88
N GLY A 233 14.12 -6.75 2.04
CA GLY A 233 14.18 -7.71 0.95
C GLY A 233 12.81 -7.95 0.31
N ALA A 234 11.75 -8.11 1.12
CA ALA A 234 10.39 -8.26 0.61
C ALA A 234 9.95 -7.01 -0.18
N LEU A 235 10.16 -5.82 0.37
CA LEU A 235 9.83 -4.56 -0.32
C LEU A 235 10.59 -4.40 -1.64
N MET A 236 11.86 -4.77 -1.67
CA MET A 236 12.69 -4.73 -2.88
C MET A 236 12.12 -5.63 -3.99
N ALA A 237 11.74 -6.87 -3.67
CA ALA A 237 11.14 -7.80 -4.62
C ALA A 237 9.79 -7.28 -5.15
N GLU A 238 8.92 -6.78 -4.27
CA GLU A 238 7.60 -6.25 -4.63
C GLU A 238 7.71 -4.99 -5.51
N ARG A 239 8.63 -4.07 -5.20
CA ARG A 239 8.90 -2.87 -6.01
C ARG A 239 9.47 -3.23 -7.37
N ALA A 240 10.33 -4.26 -7.47
CA ALA A 240 10.87 -4.73 -8.73
C ALA A 240 9.78 -5.26 -9.68
N VAL A 241 8.74 -5.94 -9.14
CA VAL A 241 7.55 -6.33 -9.93
C VAL A 241 6.91 -5.10 -10.56
N VAL A 242 6.62 -4.08 -9.74
CA VAL A 242 5.91 -2.88 -10.21
C VAL A 242 6.75 -2.09 -11.22
N ALA A 243 8.05 -1.93 -10.97
CA ALA A 243 8.97 -1.25 -11.87
C ALA A 243 9.02 -1.96 -13.24
N ARG A 244 9.17 -3.30 -13.24
CA ARG A 244 9.26 -4.09 -14.48
C ARG A 244 7.95 -4.10 -15.28
N LEU A 245 6.80 -4.11 -14.60
CA LEU A 245 5.48 -4.03 -15.24
C LEU A 245 5.14 -2.62 -15.74
N GLY A 246 5.92 -1.59 -15.41
CA GLY A 246 5.62 -0.20 -15.73
C GLY A 246 4.33 0.29 -15.08
N GLY A 247 4.04 -0.22 -13.89
CA GLY A 247 2.83 0.06 -13.15
C GLY A 247 2.93 1.28 -12.24
N GLY A 248 1.79 1.68 -11.68
CA GLY A 248 1.65 2.74 -10.66
C GLY A 248 0.40 2.45 -9.82
N CYS A 249 0.10 3.32 -8.85
CA CYS A 249 -1.00 3.13 -7.89
C CYS A 249 -2.41 2.99 -8.52
N GLN A 250 -2.56 3.24 -9.81
CA GLN A 250 -3.84 3.24 -10.54
C GLN A 250 -4.05 1.98 -11.40
N VAL A 251 -3.14 1.04 -11.37
CA VAL A 251 -3.27 -0.22 -12.10
C VAL A 251 -3.54 -1.38 -11.14
N PRO A 252 -4.30 -2.39 -11.54
CA PRO A 252 -4.71 -3.49 -10.67
C PRO A 252 -3.58 -4.51 -10.49
N ILE A 253 -2.47 -4.07 -9.90
CA ILE A 253 -1.30 -4.88 -9.54
C ILE A 253 -1.30 -5.15 -8.04
N GLY A 254 -1.13 -6.41 -7.67
CA GLY A 254 -0.78 -6.84 -6.32
C GLY A 254 0.59 -7.52 -6.33
N ALA A 255 1.36 -7.34 -5.26
CA ALA A 255 2.58 -8.10 -5.02
C ALA A 255 2.80 -8.25 -3.51
N PHE A 256 3.17 -9.43 -3.09
CA PHE A 256 3.46 -9.75 -1.70
C PHE A 256 4.62 -10.73 -1.64
N ALA A 257 5.70 -10.33 -0.98
CA ALA A 257 6.85 -11.15 -0.70
C ALA A 257 6.99 -11.39 0.81
N GLU A 258 7.45 -12.58 1.17
CA GLU A 258 7.79 -12.92 2.55
C GLU A 258 9.01 -13.83 2.60
N ARG A 259 9.79 -13.66 3.64
CA ARG A 259 10.96 -14.51 3.90
C ARG A 259 10.56 -15.71 4.75
N LEU A 260 10.81 -16.89 4.25
CA LEU A 260 10.61 -18.17 4.95
C LEU A 260 11.96 -18.88 5.06
N GLY A 261 12.61 -18.74 6.22
CA GLY A 261 13.99 -19.20 6.42
C GLY A 261 14.98 -18.49 5.49
N ASP A 262 15.69 -19.23 4.67
CA ASP A 262 16.68 -18.72 3.71
C ASP A 262 16.08 -18.38 2.33
N ARG A 263 14.80 -18.61 2.16
CA ARG A 263 14.10 -18.34 0.90
C ARG A 263 13.21 -17.10 1.01
N LEU A 264 13.14 -16.39 -0.07
CA LEU A 264 12.15 -15.34 -0.30
C LEU A 264 11.10 -15.89 -1.28
N THR A 265 9.83 -15.87 -0.86
CA THR A 265 8.69 -16.20 -1.73
C THR A 265 8.04 -14.89 -2.19
N LEU A 266 7.54 -14.87 -3.42
CA LEU A 266 6.87 -13.72 -3.99
C LEU A 266 5.64 -14.16 -4.77
N ARG A 267 4.48 -13.58 -4.45
CA ARG A 267 3.23 -13.71 -5.23
C ARG A 267 2.93 -12.39 -5.89
N ALA A 268 2.60 -12.42 -7.17
CA ALA A 268 2.19 -11.24 -7.89
C ALA A 268 0.93 -11.49 -8.73
N VAL A 269 0.15 -10.44 -8.93
CA VAL A 269 -1.11 -10.48 -9.67
C VAL A 269 -1.25 -9.23 -10.54
N VAL A 270 -1.77 -9.43 -11.75
CA VAL A 270 -2.28 -8.37 -12.62
C VAL A 270 -3.70 -8.77 -13.02
N ALA A 271 -4.66 -7.86 -12.86
CA ALA A 271 -6.05 -8.13 -13.19
C ALA A 271 -6.60 -7.11 -14.20
N SER A 272 -7.67 -7.46 -14.92
CA SER A 272 -8.50 -6.49 -15.62
C SER A 272 -9.32 -5.66 -14.61
N LEU A 273 -9.70 -4.43 -14.96
CA LEU A 273 -10.44 -3.54 -14.05
C LEU A 273 -11.77 -4.13 -13.58
N ASP A 274 -12.43 -4.92 -14.43
CA ASP A 274 -13.69 -5.60 -14.15
C ASP A 274 -13.54 -6.94 -13.43
N GLY A 275 -12.29 -7.41 -13.22
CA GLY A 275 -11.98 -8.68 -12.57
C GLY A 275 -12.26 -9.92 -13.43
N SER A 276 -12.65 -9.77 -14.70
CA SER A 276 -12.93 -10.90 -15.59
C SER A 276 -11.68 -11.73 -15.90
N ARG A 277 -10.50 -11.08 -15.92
CA ARG A 277 -9.22 -11.72 -16.15
C ARG A 277 -8.26 -11.40 -15.02
N VAL A 278 -7.67 -12.45 -14.43
CA VAL A 278 -6.69 -12.33 -13.33
C VAL A 278 -5.51 -13.25 -13.64
N LEU A 279 -4.34 -12.66 -13.82
CA LEU A 279 -3.08 -13.37 -14.03
C LEU A 279 -2.32 -13.40 -12.73
N ARG A 280 -1.85 -14.58 -12.30
CA ARG A 280 -1.08 -14.79 -11.07
C ARG A 280 0.20 -15.54 -11.37
N ARG A 281 1.27 -15.14 -10.72
CA ARG A 281 2.55 -15.87 -10.72
C ARG A 281 3.15 -15.85 -9.32
N GLU A 282 3.83 -16.93 -9.02
CA GLU A 282 4.59 -17.10 -7.79
C GLU A 282 6.02 -17.48 -8.16
N GLY A 283 6.96 -17.02 -7.34
CA GLY A 283 8.36 -17.38 -7.43
C GLY A 283 8.94 -17.55 -6.04
N ALA A 284 10.01 -18.33 -5.93
CA ALA A 284 10.73 -18.54 -4.68
C ALA A 284 12.20 -18.79 -4.97
N GLU A 285 13.05 -17.90 -4.47
CA GLU A 285 14.50 -17.94 -4.65
C GLU A 285 15.24 -17.82 -3.30
N ALA A 286 16.55 -18.05 -3.30
CA ALA A 286 17.36 -17.65 -2.16
C ALA A 286 17.20 -16.16 -1.89
N ALA A 287 17.14 -15.74 -0.63
CA ALA A 287 16.89 -14.35 -0.23
C ALA A 287 18.09 -13.39 -0.52
N THR A 288 19.01 -13.80 -1.39
CA THR A 288 20.23 -13.05 -1.72
C THR A 288 20.04 -12.02 -2.83
N ASP A 289 19.06 -12.23 -3.73
CA ASP A 289 18.72 -11.25 -4.79
C ASP A 289 17.19 -11.06 -4.91
N PRO A 290 16.59 -10.30 -4.00
CA PRO A 290 15.16 -10.01 -4.03
C PRO A 290 14.70 -9.33 -5.32
N ARG A 291 15.56 -8.48 -5.90
CA ARG A 291 15.24 -7.75 -7.12
C ARG A 291 15.13 -8.68 -8.33
N ALA A 292 16.05 -9.62 -8.48
CA ALA A 292 16.00 -10.58 -9.57
C ALA A 292 14.73 -11.44 -9.49
N LEU A 293 14.33 -11.89 -8.29
CA LEU A 293 13.06 -12.59 -8.09
C LEU A 293 11.86 -11.74 -8.55
N GLY A 294 11.81 -10.48 -8.17
CA GLY A 294 10.74 -9.56 -8.58
C GLY A 294 10.66 -9.40 -10.09
N VAL A 295 11.80 -9.24 -10.76
CA VAL A 295 11.89 -9.14 -12.22
C VAL A 295 11.42 -10.43 -12.89
N ALA A 296 11.88 -11.60 -12.44
CA ALA A 296 11.51 -12.89 -13.02
C ALA A 296 10.00 -13.16 -12.94
N VAL A 297 9.38 -12.87 -11.79
CA VAL A 297 7.93 -13.02 -11.61
C VAL A 297 7.15 -12.04 -12.51
N ALA A 298 7.64 -10.81 -12.68
CA ALA A 298 7.02 -9.84 -13.57
C ALA A 298 7.13 -10.23 -15.05
N GLU A 299 8.27 -10.77 -15.49
CA GLU A 299 8.46 -11.30 -16.85
C GLU A 299 7.46 -12.42 -17.14
N SER A 300 7.31 -13.38 -16.22
CA SER A 300 6.33 -14.46 -16.37
C SER A 300 4.88 -13.93 -16.48
N LEU A 301 4.55 -12.85 -15.78
CA LEU A 301 3.25 -12.19 -15.94
C LEU A 301 3.11 -11.51 -17.31
N LEU A 302 4.19 -10.90 -17.83
CA LEU A 302 4.20 -10.28 -19.15
C LEU A 302 4.03 -11.31 -20.28
N GLU A 303 4.68 -12.46 -20.16
CA GLU A 303 4.52 -13.60 -21.07
C GLU A 303 3.06 -14.09 -21.11
N ASP A 304 2.35 -14.05 -19.98
CA ASP A 304 0.91 -14.38 -19.90
C ASP A 304 -0.01 -13.29 -20.49
N GLY A 305 0.54 -12.16 -20.89
CA GLY A 305 -0.21 -11.06 -21.47
C GLY A 305 -0.62 -9.97 -20.47
N ALA A 306 0.06 -9.84 -19.34
CA ALA A 306 -0.20 -8.78 -18.37
C ALA A 306 -0.07 -7.37 -18.99
N GLY A 307 0.84 -7.19 -19.97
CA GLY A 307 1.02 -5.92 -20.66
C GLY A 307 -0.27 -5.38 -21.26
N LEU A 308 -1.08 -6.24 -21.90
CA LEU A 308 -2.36 -5.84 -22.50
C LEU A 308 -3.37 -5.37 -21.43
N LEU A 309 -3.44 -6.05 -20.27
CA LEU A 309 -4.33 -5.66 -19.19
C LEU A 309 -3.93 -4.29 -18.59
N LEU A 310 -2.64 -4.06 -18.46
CA LEU A 310 -2.11 -2.80 -17.95
C LEU A 310 -2.36 -1.62 -18.91
N GLU A 311 -2.22 -1.83 -20.20
CA GLU A 311 -2.54 -0.80 -21.21
C GLU A 311 -4.03 -0.47 -21.25
N GLN A 312 -4.89 -1.49 -21.20
CA GLN A 312 -6.33 -1.29 -21.11
C GLN A 312 -6.72 -0.50 -19.85
N ALA A 313 -6.11 -0.81 -18.70
CA ALA A 313 -6.36 -0.08 -17.46
C ALA A 313 -5.91 1.39 -17.54
N LYS A 314 -4.77 1.68 -18.17
CA LYS A 314 -4.27 3.04 -18.39
C LYS A 314 -5.20 3.84 -19.33
N THR A 315 -5.65 3.23 -20.40
CA THR A 315 -6.55 3.86 -21.40
C THR A 315 -7.91 4.17 -20.78
N ALA A 316 -8.52 3.26 -20.06
CA ALA A 316 -9.80 3.47 -19.36
C ALA A 316 -9.73 4.65 -18.39
N THR A 317 -8.63 4.74 -17.60
CA THR A 317 -8.38 5.85 -16.69
C THR A 317 -8.22 7.19 -17.42
N THR A 318 -7.70 7.20 -18.65
CA THR A 318 -7.52 8.42 -19.46
C THR A 318 -8.85 8.88 -20.06
N THR A 319 -9.71 7.96 -20.47
CA THR A 319 -11.02 8.26 -21.06
C THR A 319 -11.98 8.88 -20.04
N GLU A 320 -11.97 8.40 -18.78
CA GLU A 320 -12.74 9.02 -17.69
C GLU A 320 -12.32 10.47 -17.39
N ARG A 321 -11.09 10.86 -17.73
CA ARG A 321 -10.57 12.24 -17.60
C ARG A 321 -11.06 13.18 -18.69
N SER A 322 -11.46 12.66 -19.84
CA SER A 322 -11.80 13.43 -21.04
C SER A 322 -13.31 13.65 -21.21
N THR A 323 -14.12 13.10 -20.30
CA THR A 323 -15.57 13.31 -20.28
C THR A 323 -15.88 14.49 -19.35
N PRO A 324 -16.42 15.63 -19.86
CA PRO A 324 -16.64 16.88 -19.12
C PRO A 324 -17.70 16.70 -18.03
#